data_433eb41e1d2aa7eb59b23307afdeadfa
#
_entry.id   433eb41e1d2aa7eb59b23307afdeadfa
#
_cell.length_a   1.000
_cell.length_b   1.000
_cell.length_c   1.000
_cell.angle_alpha   90.00
_cell.angle_beta   90.00
_cell.angle_gamma   90.00
#
_symmetry.space_group_name_H-M   'P 1'
#
loop_
_entity.id
_entity.type
_entity.pdbx_description
1 polymer ?
#
loop_
_entity_poly.entity_id
_entity_poly.type
_entity_poly.pdbx_seq_one_letter_code
_entity_poly.pdbx_strand_id
1 'polypeptide(L)'
;SEVRLTEDQNLIIVGLKDNILEEFGNEEIINKFKLNPSHFSASTVSCTGSSYCSFALANTKDIARNISEKLDRELELSEEVKIHWTGCPNNCGQAHMGGIGMTGTKVKKEGGGTEDGYNVSIGGRQDHLQTLGETEFKKVSKHEIYNLIKEILINKFNAKLKT
;
A
#
# COMPACT_ATOMS: atom_id res chain seq x y z
N SER A 1 -18.84 -9.62 -20.99
CA SER A 1 -17.77 -9.19 -20.06
C SER A 1 -18.12 -9.61 -18.65
N GLU A 2 -17.13 -9.94 -17.85
CA GLU A 2 -17.28 -10.35 -16.45
C GLU A 2 -16.32 -9.49 -15.60
N VAL A 3 -16.74 -9.13 -14.38
CA VAL A 3 -15.91 -8.41 -13.43
C VAL A 3 -15.49 -9.36 -12.32
N ARG A 4 -14.19 -9.43 -12.04
CA ARG A 4 -13.62 -10.22 -10.94
C ARG A 4 -12.91 -9.30 -9.97
N LEU A 5 -13.07 -9.56 -8.67
CA LEU A 5 -12.32 -8.91 -7.61
C LEU A 5 -11.02 -9.67 -7.36
N THR A 6 -9.94 -8.94 -7.06
CA THR A 6 -8.68 -9.56 -6.64
C THR A 6 -8.49 -9.41 -5.13
N GLU A 7 -7.63 -10.22 -4.56
CA GLU A 7 -7.22 -10.15 -3.16
C GLU A 7 -6.47 -8.84 -2.82
N ASP A 8 -5.84 -8.23 -3.82
CA ASP A 8 -5.13 -6.95 -3.70
C ASP A 8 -6.06 -5.73 -3.87
N GLN A 9 -7.39 -5.92 -3.73
CA GLN A 9 -8.41 -4.87 -3.83
C GLN A 9 -8.49 -4.22 -5.22
N ASN A 10 -8.10 -4.93 -6.27
CA ASN A 10 -8.20 -4.52 -7.66
C ASN A 10 -9.39 -5.20 -8.38
N LEU A 11 -9.68 -4.75 -9.60
CA LEU A 11 -10.70 -5.29 -10.48
C LEU A 11 -10.05 -5.84 -11.74
N ILE A 12 -10.51 -7.00 -12.20
CA ILE A 12 -10.18 -7.54 -13.51
C ILE A 12 -11.46 -7.61 -14.33
N ILE A 13 -11.44 -7.02 -15.52
CA ILE A 13 -12.53 -7.13 -16.47
C ILE A 13 -12.15 -8.15 -17.54
N VAL A 14 -12.88 -9.24 -17.58
CA VAL A 14 -12.60 -10.39 -18.47
C VAL A 14 -13.54 -10.37 -19.66
N GLY A 15 -12.99 -10.73 -20.84
CA GLY A 15 -13.78 -10.90 -22.06
C GLY A 15 -14.19 -9.57 -22.73
N LEU A 16 -13.43 -8.51 -22.54
CA LEU A 16 -13.53 -7.32 -23.39
C LEU A 16 -13.04 -7.70 -24.79
N LYS A 17 -13.80 -7.32 -25.80
CA LYS A 17 -13.39 -7.47 -27.21
C LYS A 17 -12.48 -6.29 -27.59
N ASP A 18 -11.51 -6.55 -28.48
CA ASP A 18 -10.52 -5.54 -28.87
C ASP A 18 -11.15 -4.26 -29.42
N ASN A 19 -12.27 -4.37 -30.15
CA ASN A 19 -12.98 -3.23 -30.70
C ASN A 19 -13.68 -2.34 -29.64
N ILE A 20 -13.77 -2.79 -28.38
CA ILE A 20 -14.39 -2.05 -27.28
C ILE A 20 -13.32 -1.46 -26.34
N LEU A 21 -12.06 -1.93 -26.44
CA LEU A 21 -10.99 -1.50 -25.54
C LEU A 21 -10.71 0.01 -25.63
N GLU A 22 -10.72 0.57 -26.83
CA GLU A 22 -10.49 2.00 -27.06
C GLU A 22 -11.65 2.84 -26.49
N GLU A 23 -12.89 2.45 -26.76
CA GLU A 23 -14.09 3.11 -26.23
C GLU A 23 -14.11 3.03 -24.69
N PHE A 24 -13.86 1.85 -24.14
CA PHE A 24 -13.77 1.64 -22.69
C PHE A 24 -12.65 2.48 -22.04
N GLY A 25 -11.50 2.63 -22.72
CA GLY A 25 -10.38 3.44 -22.25
C GLY A 25 -10.70 4.94 -22.15
N ASN A 26 -11.71 5.40 -22.89
CA ASN A 26 -12.17 6.81 -22.90
C ASN A 26 -13.30 7.09 -21.88
N GLU A 27 -13.79 6.07 -21.19
CA GLU A 27 -14.81 6.25 -20.16
C GLU A 27 -14.29 7.10 -18.98
N GLU A 28 -15.13 8.01 -18.46
CA GLU A 28 -14.77 8.91 -17.36
C GLU A 28 -14.26 8.15 -16.13
N ILE A 29 -14.79 6.96 -15.85
CA ILE A 29 -14.38 6.11 -14.74
C ILE A 29 -12.90 5.71 -14.82
N ILE A 30 -12.33 5.59 -16.02
CA ILE A 30 -10.93 5.21 -16.24
C ILE A 30 -9.95 6.33 -15.83
N ASN A 31 -10.40 7.58 -15.83
CA ASN A 31 -9.63 8.70 -15.29
C ASN A 31 -9.43 8.54 -13.77
N LYS A 32 -10.40 7.93 -13.09
CA LYS A 32 -10.38 7.69 -11.65
C LYS A 32 -9.74 6.36 -11.29
N PHE A 33 -10.00 5.32 -12.08
CA PHE A 33 -9.50 3.96 -11.89
C PHE A 33 -8.70 3.55 -13.13
N LYS A 34 -7.40 3.80 -13.11
CA LYS A 34 -6.51 3.57 -14.25
C LYS A 34 -6.48 2.11 -14.67
N LEU A 35 -6.56 1.84 -15.97
CA LEU A 35 -6.43 0.49 -16.54
C LEU A 35 -5.04 -0.13 -16.28
N ASN A 36 -4.01 0.72 -16.31
CA ASN A 36 -2.63 0.32 -16.00
C ASN A 36 -2.14 1.22 -14.85
N PRO A 37 -2.51 0.91 -13.60
CA PRO A 37 -2.04 1.67 -12.47
C PRO A 37 -0.50 1.55 -12.37
N SER A 38 0.09 2.57 -11.77
CA SER A 38 1.52 2.55 -11.47
C SER A 38 1.84 1.45 -10.46
N HIS A 39 3.10 1.05 -10.43
CA HIS A 39 3.57 -0.09 -9.63
C HIS A 39 3.13 -0.03 -8.17
N PHE A 40 3.45 1.08 -7.47
CA PHE A 40 3.09 1.22 -6.05
C PHE A 40 1.58 1.35 -5.82
N SER A 41 0.86 1.99 -6.74
CA SER A 41 -0.60 2.11 -6.64
C SER A 41 -1.30 0.76 -6.84
N ALA A 42 -0.78 -0.11 -7.73
CA ALA A 42 -1.31 -1.45 -7.97
C ALA A 42 -1.04 -2.42 -6.81
N SER A 43 0.13 -2.29 -6.17
CA SER A 43 0.64 -3.22 -5.15
C SER A 43 0.36 -2.78 -3.71
N THR A 44 -0.40 -1.69 -3.52
CA THR A 44 -0.75 -1.21 -2.17
C THR A 44 -2.13 -1.70 -1.74
N VAL A 45 -2.14 -2.44 -0.64
CA VAL A 45 -3.35 -2.93 0.02
C VAL A 45 -3.55 -2.20 1.34
N SER A 46 -4.76 -1.73 1.63
CA SER A 46 -5.06 -1.06 2.89
C SER A 46 -6.42 -1.44 3.46
N CYS A 47 -6.48 -1.67 4.77
CA CYS A 47 -7.76 -1.79 5.46
C CYS A 47 -8.48 -0.43 5.52
N THR A 48 -9.68 -0.42 6.08
CA THR A 48 -10.53 0.78 6.17
C THR A 48 -9.88 1.93 6.97
N GLY A 49 -9.12 1.62 8.03
CA GLY A 49 -8.43 2.62 8.85
C GLY A 49 -9.35 3.48 9.73
N SER A 50 -8.76 4.43 10.45
CA SER A 50 -9.47 5.25 11.46
C SER A 50 -10.51 6.20 10.89
N SER A 51 -10.54 6.42 9.58
CA SER A 51 -11.58 7.25 8.95
C SER A 51 -12.98 6.61 9.03
N TYR A 52 -13.06 5.26 9.08
CA TYR A 52 -14.33 4.53 9.05
C TYR A 52 -14.39 3.35 10.02
N CYS A 53 -13.32 3.01 10.73
CA CYS A 53 -13.25 1.88 11.65
C CYS A 53 -12.95 2.34 13.07
N SER A 54 -13.88 2.11 14.01
CA SER A 54 -13.75 2.48 15.43
C SER A 54 -12.63 1.73 16.17
N PHE A 55 -12.19 0.58 15.65
CA PHE A 55 -11.08 -0.19 16.24
C PHE A 55 -9.70 0.29 15.75
N ALA A 56 -9.64 1.06 14.68
CA ALA A 56 -8.37 1.46 14.10
C ALA A 56 -7.67 2.52 14.97
N LEU A 57 -6.39 2.33 15.18
CA LEU A 57 -5.50 3.24 15.91
C LEU A 57 -4.89 4.31 14.99
N ALA A 58 -4.84 4.05 13.68
CA ALA A 58 -4.24 4.93 12.70
C ALA A 58 -5.02 4.96 11.38
N ASN A 59 -4.88 6.05 10.62
CA ASN A 59 -5.37 6.14 9.24
C ASN A 59 -4.59 5.17 8.35
N THR A 60 -5.23 4.65 7.32
CA THR A 60 -4.59 3.76 6.34
C THR A 60 -4.84 4.17 4.91
N LYS A 61 -6.10 4.30 4.46
CA LYS A 61 -6.41 4.53 3.05
C LYS A 61 -5.81 5.84 2.50
N ASP A 62 -5.97 6.93 3.22
CA ASP A 62 -5.49 8.22 2.72
C ASP A 62 -3.98 8.30 2.73
N ILE A 63 -3.33 7.81 3.81
CA ILE A 63 -1.87 7.81 3.90
C ILE A 63 -1.25 6.84 2.90
N ALA A 64 -1.83 5.64 2.72
CA ALA A 64 -1.37 4.65 1.76
C ALA A 64 -1.41 5.21 0.33
N ARG A 65 -2.55 5.79 -0.08
CA ARG A 65 -2.69 6.41 -1.40
C ARG A 65 -1.69 7.54 -1.62
N ASN A 66 -1.60 8.49 -0.68
CA ASN A 66 -0.70 9.63 -0.80
C ASN A 66 0.78 9.19 -0.90
N ILE A 67 1.17 8.18 -0.13
CA ILE A 67 2.53 7.64 -0.15
C ILE A 67 2.77 6.89 -1.47
N SER A 68 1.86 6.04 -1.93
CA SER A 68 2.00 5.32 -3.20
C SER A 68 2.16 6.28 -4.38
N GLU A 69 1.33 7.32 -4.47
CA GLU A 69 1.43 8.34 -5.50
C GLU A 69 2.77 9.10 -5.47
N LYS A 70 3.32 9.33 -4.28
CA LYS A 70 4.61 9.99 -4.11
C LYS A 70 5.76 9.07 -4.50
N LEU A 71 5.71 7.81 -4.07
CA LEU A 71 6.69 6.79 -4.45
C LEU A 71 6.70 6.57 -5.97
N ASP A 72 5.52 6.51 -6.60
CA ASP A 72 5.38 6.36 -8.05
C ASP A 72 6.01 7.51 -8.84
N ARG A 73 6.04 8.71 -8.28
CA ARG A 73 6.74 9.86 -8.91
C ARG A 73 8.26 9.83 -8.74
N GLU A 74 8.72 9.29 -7.61
CA GLU A 74 10.12 9.41 -7.20
C GLU A 74 10.95 8.15 -7.45
N LEU A 75 10.31 6.98 -7.46
CA LEU A 75 11.02 5.70 -7.53
C LEU A 75 10.58 4.86 -8.72
N GLU A 76 11.52 4.05 -9.18
CA GLU A 76 11.32 2.97 -10.12
C GLU A 76 11.75 1.65 -9.45
N LEU A 77 10.95 0.60 -9.64
CA LEU A 77 11.22 -0.75 -9.17
C LEU A 77 11.32 -1.70 -10.35
N SER A 78 12.28 -2.64 -10.28
CA SER A 78 12.41 -3.74 -11.25
C SER A 78 11.50 -4.94 -10.90
N GLU A 79 11.13 -5.08 -9.64
CA GLU A 79 10.30 -6.18 -9.13
C GLU A 79 9.13 -5.65 -8.33
N GLU A 80 8.02 -6.37 -8.32
CA GLU A 80 6.84 -5.99 -7.55
C GLU A 80 7.10 -6.12 -6.04
N VAL A 81 6.77 -5.07 -5.30
CA VAL A 81 6.81 -5.05 -3.83
C VAL A 81 5.43 -4.70 -3.31
N LYS A 82 4.77 -5.64 -2.65
CA LYS A 82 3.47 -5.40 -2.01
C LYS A 82 3.63 -4.60 -0.72
N ILE A 83 2.85 -3.51 -0.60
CA ILE A 83 2.87 -2.62 0.56
C ILE A 83 1.51 -2.70 1.24
N HIS A 84 1.47 -3.29 2.43
CA HIS A 84 0.25 -3.56 3.16
C HIS A 84 0.07 -2.64 4.37
N TRP A 85 -1.15 -2.09 4.52
CA TRP A 85 -1.50 -1.19 5.61
C TRP A 85 -2.66 -1.71 6.44
N THR A 86 -2.47 -1.83 7.73
CA THR A 86 -3.54 -2.14 8.68
C THR A 86 -3.61 -1.11 9.80
N GLY A 87 -4.81 -0.69 10.19
CA GLY A 87 -5.03 0.38 11.14
C GLY A 87 -4.86 -0.01 12.61
N CYS A 88 -4.77 -1.31 12.92
CA CYS A 88 -4.64 -1.84 14.27
C CYS A 88 -4.14 -3.29 14.26
N PRO A 89 -3.85 -3.90 15.44
CA PRO A 89 -3.38 -5.29 15.53
C PRO A 89 -4.33 -6.38 15.00
N ASN A 90 -5.61 -6.05 14.71
CA ASN A 90 -6.55 -7.01 14.07
C ASN A 90 -6.11 -7.43 12.66
N ASN A 91 -5.17 -6.69 12.08
CA ASN A 91 -4.47 -7.05 10.85
C ASN A 91 -5.35 -7.32 9.62
N CYS A 92 -6.48 -6.60 9.48
CA CYS A 92 -7.39 -6.74 8.35
C CYS A 92 -6.76 -6.41 6.99
N GLY A 93 -5.70 -5.60 6.96
CA GLY A 93 -4.89 -5.30 5.77
C GLY A 93 -3.73 -6.26 5.56
N GLN A 94 -3.63 -7.32 6.37
CA GLN A 94 -2.62 -8.38 6.23
C GLN A 94 -1.18 -7.86 6.17
N ALA A 95 -0.82 -6.92 7.08
CA ALA A 95 0.47 -6.24 7.06
C ALA A 95 1.68 -7.20 6.98
N HIS A 96 1.64 -8.32 7.71
CA HIS A 96 2.74 -9.29 7.70
C HIS A 96 2.88 -10.11 6.40
N MET A 97 1.92 -10.00 5.47
CA MET A 97 1.99 -10.67 4.17
C MET A 97 2.60 -9.80 3.08
N GLY A 98 2.71 -8.50 3.30
CA GLY A 98 3.36 -7.58 2.38
C GLY A 98 4.88 -7.61 2.49
N GLY A 99 5.59 -7.32 1.40
CA GLY A 99 7.03 -7.09 1.42
C GLY A 99 7.42 -5.99 2.41
N ILE A 100 6.54 -4.97 2.52
CA ILE A 100 6.56 -3.95 3.58
C ILE A 100 5.15 -3.87 4.16
N GLY A 101 5.02 -4.05 5.48
CA GLY A 101 3.74 -4.02 6.17
C GLY A 101 3.70 -2.98 7.28
N MET A 102 2.64 -2.19 7.33
CA MET A 102 2.41 -1.18 8.37
C MET A 102 1.24 -1.58 9.26
N THR A 103 1.49 -1.67 10.57
CA THR A 103 0.46 -1.90 11.59
C THR A 103 0.28 -0.65 12.44
N GLY A 104 -0.90 -0.06 12.39
CA GLY A 104 -1.25 1.16 13.11
C GLY A 104 -1.07 1.05 14.61
N THR A 105 -0.51 2.10 15.18
CA THR A 105 -0.31 2.31 16.62
C THR A 105 -0.45 3.79 16.96
N LYS A 106 -0.24 4.15 18.23
CA LYS A 106 -0.13 5.55 18.67
C LYS A 106 1.29 5.86 19.12
N VAL A 107 1.75 7.05 18.75
CA VAL A 107 3.06 7.59 19.09
C VAL A 107 2.87 8.84 19.95
N LYS A 108 3.73 9.06 20.93
CA LYS A 108 3.72 10.29 21.74
C LYS A 108 4.24 11.45 20.90
N LYS A 109 3.56 12.59 21.00
CA LYS A 109 4.04 13.86 20.40
C LYS A 109 4.98 14.59 21.36
N GLU A 110 5.92 15.32 20.78
CA GLU A 110 6.61 16.37 21.51
C GLU A 110 5.59 17.44 21.95
N GLY A 111 5.55 17.74 23.25
CA GLY A 111 4.56 18.68 23.81
C GLY A 111 3.28 18.04 24.34
N GLY A 112 3.15 16.72 24.31
CA GLY A 112 2.05 15.97 24.91
C GLY A 112 1.00 15.47 23.92
N GLY A 113 0.19 14.51 24.35
CA GLY A 113 -0.79 13.83 23.49
C GLY A 113 -0.19 12.72 22.64
N THR A 114 -1.00 12.19 21.73
CA THR A 114 -0.61 11.11 20.81
C THR A 114 -0.98 11.44 19.38
N GLU A 115 -0.29 10.83 18.46
CA GLU A 115 -0.61 10.87 17.02
C GLU A 115 -0.57 9.46 16.40
N ASP A 116 -1.00 9.37 15.16
CA ASP A 116 -0.90 8.15 14.38
C ASP A 116 0.56 7.77 14.15
N GLY A 117 0.84 6.50 14.33
CA GLY A 117 2.13 5.90 14.05
C GLY A 117 1.96 4.46 13.57
N TYR A 118 3.07 3.84 13.20
CA TYR A 118 3.07 2.49 12.62
C TYR A 118 4.23 1.66 13.15
N ASN A 119 3.95 0.39 13.38
CA ASN A 119 4.99 -0.62 13.43
C ASN A 119 5.21 -1.14 12.01
N VAL A 120 6.46 -1.29 11.59
CA VAL A 120 6.80 -1.69 10.22
C VAL A 120 7.40 -3.08 10.24
N SER A 121 6.80 -3.99 9.48
CA SER A 121 7.30 -5.33 9.21
C SER A 121 7.85 -5.43 7.79
N ILE A 122 8.87 -6.26 7.58
CA ILE A 122 9.56 -6.43 6.30
C ILE A 122 9.73 -7.91 6.00
N GLY A 123 9.69 -8.27 4.71
CA GLY A 123 10.02 -9.60 4.22
C GLY A 123 8.83 -10.57 4.13
N GLY A 124 7.59 -10.06 4.21
CA GLY A 124 6.41 -10.86 3.89
C GLY A 124 6.38 -11.23 2.39
N ARG A 125 5.92 -12.45 2.08
CA ARG A 125 5.81 -12.98 0.72
C ARG A 125 4.57 -13.83 0.57
N GLN A 126 3.89 -13.70 -0.57
CA GLN A 126 2.67 -14.43 -0.90
C GLN A 126 2.88 -15.41 -2.06
N ASP A 127 4.10 -15.52 -2.57
CA ASP A 127 4.48 -16.48 -3.61
C ASP A 127 4.66 -17.92 -3.04
N HIS A 128 5.27 -18.80 -3.85
CA HIS A 128 5.54 -20.20 -3.46
C HIS A 128 6.47 -20.36 -2.23
N LEU A 129 7.17 -19.29 -1.82
CA LEU A 129 8.05 -19.28 -0.63
C LEU A 129 7.38 -18.68 0.61
N GLN A 130 6.10 -18.55 0.63
CA GLN A 130 5.25 -17.92 1.67
C GLN A 130 5.96 -17.68 3.02
N THR A 131 6.21 -16.41 3.33
CA THR A 131 6.81 -15.99 4.61
C THR A 131 6.03 -14.84 5.22
N LEU A 132 6.01 -14.77 6.53
CA LEU A 132 5.49 -13.61 7.24
C LEU A 132 6.63 -12.62 7.51
N GLY A 133 6.37 -11.35 7.25
CA GLY A 133 7.30 -10.28 7.56
C GLY A 133 7.52 -10.11 9.07
N GLU A 134 8.74 -9.83 9.45
CA GLU A 134 9.11 -9.53 10.83
C GLU A 134 9.07 -8.04 11.12
N THR A 135 8.63 -7.66 12.32
CA THR A 135 8.60 -6.24 12.74
C THR A 135 10.00 -5.74 13.01
N GLU A 136 10.53 -4.88 12.15
CA GLU A 136 11.86 -4.28 12.28
C GLU A 136 11.81 -2.89 12.95
N PHE A 137 10.76 -2.10 12.70
CA PHE A 137 10.64 -0.77 13.27
C PHE A 137 9.33 -0.66 14.06
N LYS A 138 9.40 0.01 15.22
CA LYS A 138 8.25 0.18 16.10
C LYS A 138 7.98 1.65 16.34
N LYS A 139 6.68 2.02 16.40
CA LYS A 139 6.21 3.37 16.76
C LYS A 139 6.80 4.49 15.88
N VAL A 140 6.92 4.22 14.58
CA VAL A 140 7.32 5.23 13.60
C VAL A 140 6.19 6.24 13.43
N SER A 141 6.49 7.53 13.55
CA SER A 141 5.52 8.61 13.37
C SER A 141 4.96 8.63 11.94
N LYS A 142 3.71 9.05 11.78
CA LYS A 142 3.11 9.29 10.47
C LYS A 142 3.89 10.29 9.60
N HIS A 143 4.68 11.16 10.21
CA HIS A 143 5.51 12.13 9.50
C HIS A 143 6.82 11.55 8.97
N GLU A 144 7.30 10.48 9.59
CA GLU A 144 8.55 9.79 9.23
C GLU A 144 8.35 8.58 8.33
N ILE A 145 7.14 8.01 8.33
CA ILE A 145 6.85 6.73 7.67
C ILE A 145 7.16 6.74 6.18
N TYR A 146 6.93 7.86 5.48
CA TYR A 146 7.26 7.98 4.06
C TYR A 146 8.75 7.81 3.80
N ASN A 147 9.58 8.54 4.54
CA ASN A 147 11.03 8.48 4.38
C ASN A 147 11.57 7.09 4.70
N LEU A 148 11.06 6.47 5.76
CA LEU A 148 11.43 5.11 6.12
C LEU A 148 11.06 4.10 5.02
N ILE A 149 9.84 4.15 4.48
CA ILE A 149 9.43 3.26 3.37
C ILE A 149 10.35 3.47 2.16
N LYS A 150 10.66 4.71 1.81
CA LYS A 150 11.56 5.05 0.70
C LYS A 150 12.96 4.46 0.90
N GLU A 151 13.53 4.59 2.10
CA GLU A 151 14.81 3.99 2.45
C GLU A 151 14.79 2.45 2.36
N ILE A 152 13.74 1.82 2.88
CA ILE A 152 13.57 0.36 2.81
C ILE A 152 13.52 -0.10 1.35
N LEU A 153 12.74 0.59 0.50
CA LEU A 153 12.63 0.27 -0.92
C LEU A 153 13.96 0.37 -1.65
N ILE A 154 14.75 1.40 -1.37
CA ILE A 154 16.08 1.60 -1.99
C ILE A 154 17.05 0.53 -1.49
N ASN A 155 17.12 0.32 -0.18
CA ASN A 155 18.17 -0.51 0.43
C ASN A 155 17.89 -2.01 0.38
N LYS A 156 16.61 -2.43 0.44
CA LYS A 156 16.24 -3.85 0.51
C LYS A 156 15.56 -4.37 -0.76
N PHE A 157 14.96 -3.50 -1.57
CA PHE A 157 14.22 -3.88 -2.78
C PHE A 157 14.80 -3.27 -4.06
N ASN A 158 16.03 -2.74 -4.01
CA ASN A 158 16.76 -2.20 -5.15
C ASN A 158 16.00 -1.12 -5.96
N ALA A 159 15.12 -0.36 -5.29
CA ALA A 159 14.45 0.77 -5.93
C ALA A 159 15.46 1.84 -6.34
N LYS A 160 15.25 2.45 -7.50
CA LYS A 160 16.09 3.52 -8.05
C LYS A 160 15.32 4.83 -8.07
N LEU A 161 16.02 5.94 -7.85
CA LEU A 161 15.44 7.26 -8.05
C LEU A 161 15.17 7.48 -9.53
N LYS A 162 13.97 7.96 -9.87
CA LYS A 162 13.68 8.44 -11.22
C LYS A 162 14.48 9.70 -11.50
N THR A 163 15.10 9.76 -12.66
CA THR A 163 15.85 10.91 -13.16
C THR A 163 14.95 11.96 -13.78
#